data_8bd1c49cb1f720558971e6255e6fb937
#
_entry.id   8bd1c49cb1f720558971e6255e6fb937
#
_cell.length_a   1.000
_cell.length_b   1.000
_cell.length_c   1.000
_cell.angle_alpha   90.00
_cell.angle_beta   90.00
_cell.angle_gamma   90.00
#
_symmetry.space_group_name_H-M   'P 1'
#
loop_
_entity.id
_entity.type
_entity.pdbx_description
1 polymer ?
#
loop_
_entity_poly.entity_id
_entity_poly.type
_entity_poly.pdbx_seq_one_letter_code
_entity_poly.pdbx_strand_id
1 'polypeptide(L)'
;MLIYDHVAKNKTKIFLITALFPIVLSVLIYVTLYLVHLCEGNYVEGISAFQRTNALAVIVIPIVFGVALVWMVISYLNQGKMIVNMTGAKKITKQSHFAIYTMVENVAITAGLPVPEVYLIPEEGCNAFAAGVKPETAVLAMTEGIVKKLTKPQLEGVIAHEMAHIGNRDVALMIMIVSGIGVLTLLGNILIRVRSRGKGKAATLPLILGLVFLFYGLLLAPIIRMMLSRRQEYQADATAALITRDPESLAQALEAISGRSQIKAFEGQSAASSMCFLPAITHLFDTHPPIEKRIAALRGMLR
;
A
#
# COMPACT_ATOMS: atom_id res chain seq x y z
N MET A 1 20.18 9.13 13.45
CA MET A 1 18.85 9.71 13.26
C MET A 1 17.92 8.90 14.14
N LEU A 2 17.30 9.51 15.13
CA LEU A 2 16.51 8.79 16.14
C LEU A 2 15.23 8.23 15.51
N ILE A 3 14.76 7.06 15.97
CA ILE A 3 13.52 6.41 15.51
C ILE A 3 12.35 7.40 15.52
N TYR A 4 12.27 8.27 16.53
CA TYR A 4 11.24 9.30 16.65
C TYR A 4 11.19 10.29 15.47
N ASP A 5 12.34 10.62 14.85
CA ASP A 5 12.40 11.53 13.69
C ASP A 5 11.76 10.90 12.45
N HIS A 6 11.89 9.59 12.28
CA HIS A 6 11.25 8.86 11.18
C HIS A 6 9.74 8.81 11.34
N VAL A 7 9.26 8.48 12.53
CA VAL A 7 7.83 8.44 12.84
C VAL A 7 7.19 9.80 12.60
N ALA A 8 7.84 10.90 13.05
CA ALA A 8 7.34 12.25 12.82
C ALA A 8 7.29 12.59 11.33
N LYS A 9 8.35 12.29 10.57
CA LYS A 9 8.39 12.50 9.12
C LYS A 9 7.33 11.71 8.37
N ASN A 10 7.12 10.43 8.72
CA ASN A 10 6.11 9.61 8.08
C ASN A 10 4.69 10.11 8.41
N LYS A 11 4.42 10.53 9.65
CA LYS A 11 3.14 11.19 10.01
C LYS A 11 2.89 12.44 9.17
N THR A 12 3.89 13.30 9.01
CA THR A 12 3.77 14.50 8.17
C THR A 12 3.51 14.15 6.71
N LYS A 13 4.21 13.16 6.16
CA LYS A 13 3.97 12.69 4.78
C LYS A 13 2.55 12.12 4.61
N ILE A 14 2.07 11.30 5.54
CA ILE A 14 0.70 10.76 5.53
C ILE A 14 -0.30 11.90 5.52
N PHE A 15 -0.14 12.88 6.41
CA PHE A 15 -1.02 14.06 6.47
C PHE A 15 -1.00 14.83 5.14
N LEU A 16 0.18 15.12 4.60
CA LEU A 16 0.32 15.83 3.33
C LEU A 16 -0.33 15.07 2.18
N ILE A 17 -0.12 13.76 2.07
CA ILE A 17 -0.75 12.95 1.01
C ILE A 17 -2.27 12.97 1.16
N THR A 18 -2.78 12.79 2.36
CA THR A 18 -4.23 12.79 2.61
C THR A 18 -4.87 14.13 2.26
N ALA A 19 -4.21 15.25 2.59
CA ALA A 19 -4.72 16.59 2.33
C ALA A 19 -4.55 17.03 0.87
N LEU A 20 -3.39 16.73 0.25
CA LEU A 20 -3.07 17.19 -1.10
C LEU A 20 -3.69 16.33 -2.19
N PHE A 21 -3.89 15.04 -1.96
CA PHE A 21 -4.40 14.13 -2.99
C PHE A 21 -5.75 14.57 -3.57
N PRO A 22 -6.79 14.89 -2.78
CA PRO A 22 -8.06 15.38 -3.32
C PRO A 22 -7.93 16.70 -4.09
N ILE A 23 -7.02 17.58 -3.68
CA ILE A 23 -6.74 18.85 -4.36
C ILE A 23 -6.09 18.58 -5.72
N VAL A 24 -5.04 17.76 -5.77
CA VAL A 24 -4.36 17.39 -7.01
C VAL A 24 -5.33 16.72 -7.98
N LEU A 25 -6.17 15.81 -7.47
CA LEU A 25 -7.22 15.15 -8.25
C LEU A 25 -8.21 16.17 -8.84
N SER A 26 -8.62 17.16 -8.06
CA SER A 26 -9.54 18.22 -8.50
C SER A 26 -8.93 19.08 -9.61
N VAL A 27 -7.67 19.47 -9.45
CA VAL A 27 -6.93 20.21 -10.48
C VAL A 27 -6.80 19.39 -11.76
N LEU A 28 -6.49 18.11 -11.65
CA LEU A 28 -6.37 17.19 -12.78
C LEU A 28 -7.69 17.11 -13.57
N ILE A 29 -8.81 16.96 -12.87
CA ILE A 29 -10.13 16.93 -13.47
C ILE A 29 -10.42 18.24 -14.18
N TYR A 30 -10.19 19.38 -13.52
CA TYR A 30 -10.42 20.68 -14.09
C TYR A 30 -9.65 20.90 -15.39
N VAL A 31 -8.34 20.62 -15.36
CA VAL A 31 -7.46 20.76 -16.53
C VAL A 31 -7.94 19.85 -17.68
N THR A 32 -8.31 18.60 -17.37
CA THR A 32 -8.78 17.67 -18.39
C THR A 32 -10.11 18.12 -19.01
N LEU A 33 -11.07 18.56 -18.19
CA LEU A 33 -12.33 19.14 -18.69
C LEU A 33 -12.08 20.35 -19.58
N TYR A 34 -11.17 21.25 -19.18
CA TYR A 34 -10.81 22.42 -19.97
C TYR A 34 -10.20 22.06 -21.31
N LEU A 35 -9.24 21.12 -21.32
CA LEU A 35 -8.61 20.67 -22.56
C LEU A 35 -9.62 20.01 -23.51
N VAL A 36 -10.55 19.21 -23.00
CA VAL A 36 -11.60 18.59 -23.82
C VAL A 36 -12.51 19.64 -24.44
N HIS A 37 -12.99 20.60 -23.62
CA HIS A 37 -13.84 21.69 -24.17
C HIS A 37 -13.09 22.58 -25.18
N LEU A 38 -11.78 22.75 -24.99
CA LEU A 38 -10.95 23.46 -25.93
C LEU A 38 -10.81 22.71 -27.27
N CYS A 39 -10.65 21.37 -27.20
CA CYS A 39 -10.61 20.51 -28.40
C CYS A 39 -11.95 20.44 -29.17
N GLU A 40 -13.08 20.60 -28.47
CA GLU A 40 -14.40 20.70 -29.09
C GLU A 40 -14.60 22.04 -29.83
N GLY A 41 -13.78 23.02 -29.55
CA GLY A 41 -13.82 24.38 -30.06
C GLY A 41 -13.87 25.39 -28.90
N ASN A 42 -13.05 26.46 -29.05
CA ASN A 42 -12.97 27.46 -27.99
C ASN A 42 -14.33 28.14 -27.72
N TYR A 43 -15.16 28.30 -28.77
CA TYR A 43 -16.54 28.75 -28.65
C TYR A 43 -17.49 27.76 -29.34
N VAL A 44 -18.48 27.31 -28.58
CA VAL A 44 -19.56 26.45 -29.06
C VAL A 44 -20.86 27.11 -28.61
N GLU A 45 -21.78 27.37 -29.55
CA GLU A 45 -23.05 28.05 -29.28
C GLU A 45 -22.89 29.38 -28.49
N GLY A 46 -21.81 30.12 -28.78
CA GLY A 46 -21.52 31.41 -28.13
C GLY A 46 -20.94 31.32 -26.71
N ILE A 47 -20.71 30.10 -26.19
CA ILE A 47 -20.16 29.86 -24.83
C ILE A 47 -18.69 29.45 -24.99
N SER A 48 -17.80 30.11 -24.24
CA SER A 48 -16.38 29.77 -24.25
C SER A 48 -16.08 28.42 -23.57
N ALA A 49 -14.98 27.78 -23.97
CA ALA A 49 -14.49 26.55 -23.33
C ALA A 49 -14.33 26.75 -21.81
N PHE A 50 -13.85 27.90 -21.37
CA PHE A 50 -13.69 28.27 -19.97
C PHE A 50 -15.03 28.30 -19.21
N GLN A 51 -16.07 28.92 -19.77
CA GLN A 51 -17.40 28.99 -19.18
C GLN A 51 -18.04 27.59 -19.06
N ARG A 52 -17.94 26.77 -20.11
CA ARG A 52 -18.44 25.39 -20.09
C ARG A 52 -17.73 24.53 -19.04
N THR A 53 -16.41 24.70 -18.92
CA THR A 53 -15.63 24.00 -17.90
C THR A 53 -16.06 24.41 -16.50
N ASN A 54 -16.20 25.71 -16.24
CA ASN A 54 -16.61 26.20 -14.92
C ASN A 54 -18.02 25.71 -14.53
N ALA A 55 -18.95 25.68 -15.48
CA ALA A 55 -20.31 25.19 -15.24
C ALA A 55 -20.33 23.73 -14.78
N LEU A 56 -19.49 22.86 -15.37
CA LEU A 56 -19.35 21.47 -14.95
C LEU A 56 -18.49 21.33 -13.68
N ALA A 57 -17.41 22.08 -13.58
CA ALA A 57 -16.46 21.98 -12.48
C ALA A 57 -17.09 22.29 -11.12
N VAL A 58 -18.01 23.28 -11.06
CA VAL A 58 -18.75 23.64 -9.84
C VAL A 58 -19.52 22.46 -9.25
N ILE A 59 -19.98 21.53 -10.09
CA ILE A 59 -20.73 20.33 -9.64
C ILE A 59 -19.77 19.14 -9.45
N VAL A 60 -18.93 18.88 -10.43
CA VAL A 60 -18.09 17.65 -10.47
C VAL A 60 -16.98 17.68 -9.42
N ILE A 61 -16.30 18.82 -9.25
CA ILE A 61 -15.15 18.90 -8.34
C ILE A 61 -15.53 18.67 -6.89
N PRO A 62 -16.56 19.31 -6.31
CA PRO A 62 -16.95 19.06 -4.92
C PRO A 62 -17.36 17.59 -4.68
N ILE A 63 -18.04 16.97 -5.64
CA ILE A 63 -18.44 15.56 -5.53
C ILE A 63 -17.21 14.67 -5.51
N VAL A 64 -16.29 14.82 -6.46
CA VAL A 64 -15.10 13.99 -6.56
C VAL A 64 -14.16 14.23 -5.38
N PHE A 65 -14.00 15.48 -4.96
CA PHE A 65 -13.24 15.84 -3.75
C PHE A 65 -13.80 15.13 -2.52
N GLY A 66 -15.11 15.21 -2.31
CA GLY A 66 -15.79 14.56 -1.18
C GLY A 66 -15.64 13.04 -1.22
N VAL A 67 -15.87 12.41 -2.38
CA VAL A 67 -15.71 10.96 -2.56
C VAL A 67 -14.25 10.54 -2.32
N ALA A 68 -13.28 11.27 -2.87
CA ALA A 68 -11.87 10.96 -2.67
C ALA A 68 -11.46 11.10 -1.20
N LEU A 69 -11.92 12.15 -0.52
CA LEU A 69 -11.64 12.37 0.91
C LEU A 69 -12.25 11.25 1.76
N VAL A 70 -13.53 10.93 1.56
CA VAL A 70 -14.21 9.82 2.27
C VAL A 70 -13.48 8.50 2.02
N TRP A 71 -13.09 8.23 0.79
CA TRP A 71 -12.33 7.04 0.46
C TRP A 71 -10.98 6.99 1.17
N MET A 72 -10.23 8.09 1.17
CA MET A 72 -8.95 8.18 1.88
C MET A 72 -9.11 7.92 3.38
N VAL A 73 -10.18 8.47 4.00
CA VAL A 73 -10.51 8.24 5.41
C VAL A 73 -10.89 6.78 5.66
N ILE A 74 -11.75 6.20 4.83
CA ILE A 74 -12.13 4.78 4.94
C ILE A 74 -10.92 3.87 4.80
N SER A 75 -10.07 4.14 3.79
CA SER A 75 -8.83 3.42 3.59
C SER A 75 -7.91 3.56 4.81
N TYR A 76 -7.77 4.75 5.36
CA TYR A 76 -6.99 5.00 6.56
C TYR A 76 -7.48 4.20 7.77
N LEU A 77 -8.80 4.08 7.97
CA LEU A 77 -9.37 3.43 9.15
C LEU A 77 -9.42 1.89 9.06
N ASN A 78 -9.56 1.34 7.86
CA ASN A 78 -9.89 -0.10 7.68
C ASN A 78 -8.79 -0.96 7.04
N GLN A 79 -7.59 -0.45 6.88
CA GLN A 79 -6.52 -1.06 6.07
C GLN A 79 -6.16 -2.48 6.47
N GLY A 80 -5.89 -2.72 7.74
CA GLY A 80 -5.45 -4.02 8.22
C GLY A 80 -6.46 -5.11 7.88
N LYS A 81 -7.73 -4.87 8.19
CA LYS A 81 -8.81 -5.84 7.94
C LYS A 81 -9.05 -6.09 6.45
N MET A 82 -8.93 -5.04 5.63
CA MET A 82 -9.17 -5.15 4.20
C MET A 82 -8.11 -6.05 3.54
N ILE A 83 -6.84 -5.87 3.84
CA ILE A 83 -5.75 -6.70 3.30
C ILE A 83 -5.87 -8.14 3.78
N VAL A 84 -6.15 -8.34 5.06
CA VAL A 84 -6.33 -9.68 5.65
C VAL A 84 -7.48 -10.43 4.98
N ASN A 85 -8.64 -9.77 4.79
CA ASN A 85 -9.79 -10.40 4.13
C ASN A 85 -9.50 -10.82 2.68
N MET A 86 -8.63 -10.07 1.99
CA MET A 86 -8.24 -10.39 0.60
C MET A 86 -7.32 -11.60 0.49
N THR A 87 -6.56 -11.91 1.54
CA THR A 87 -5.64 -13.05 1.57
C THR A 87 -6.28 -14.34 2.09
N GLY A 88 -7.53 -14.31 2.51
CA GLY A 88 -8.18 -15.46 3.16
C GLY A 88 -7.54 -15.83 4.51
N ALA A 89 -6.79 -14.92 5.11
CA ALA A 89 -6.09 -15.14 6.36
C ALA A 89 -7.05 -15.38 7.52
N LYS A 90 -6.68 -16.29 8.41
CA LYS A 90 -7.45 -16.65 9.60
C LYS A 90 -6.79 -16.04 10.85
N LYS A 91 -7.58 -15.35 11.66
CA LYS A 91 -7.10 -14.81 12.94
C LYS A 91 -6.69 -15.95 13.86
N ILE A 92 -5.51 -15.84 14.46
CA ILE A 92 -5.05 -16.77 15.48
C ILE A 92 -5.05 -16.11 16.85
N THR A 93 -5.17 -16.93 17.88
CA THR A 93 -5.15 -16.54 19.27
C THR A 93 -4.08 -17.31 20.04
N LYS A 94 -3.78 -16.87 21.26
CA LYS A 94 -2.83 -17.57 22.13
C LYS A 94 -3.27 -19.00 22.43
N GLN A 95 -4.59 -19.26 22.46
CA GLN A 95 -5.12 -20.61 22.70
C GLN A 95 -4.99 -21.51 21.47
N SER A 96 -5.17 -20.97 20.24
CA SER A 96 -5.10 -21.80 19.03
C SER A 96 -3.67 -22.05 18.55
N HIS A 97 -2.76 -21.06 18.72
CA HIS A 97 -1.39 -21.13 18.21
C HIS A 97 -0.40 -20.54 19.23
N PHE A 98 -0.27 -21.20 20.39
CA PHE A 98 0.48 -20.70 21.54
C PHE A 98 1.91 -20.26 21.18
N ALA A 99 2.67 -21.10 20.48
CA ALA A 99 4.08 -20.84 20.18
C ALA A 99 4.28 -19.59 19.30
N ILE A 100 3.49 -19.45 18.23
CA ILE A 100 3.58 -18.30 17.30
C ILE A 100 3.12 -17.03 18.00
N TYR A 101 1.96 -17.09 18.66
CA TYR A 101 1.40 -15.93 19.35
C TYR A 101 2.32 -15.39 20.45
N THR A 102 2.90 -16.27 21.26
CA THR A 102 3.86 -15.90 22.30
C THR A 102 5.14 -15.31 21.72
N MET A 103 5.62 -15.80 20.57
CA MET A 103 6.76 -15.21 19.88
C MET A 103 6.46 -13.77 19.44
N VAL A 104 5.30 -13.51 18.82
CA VAL A 104 4.86 -12.15 18.45
C VAL A 104 4.72 -11.26 19.69
N GLU A 105 4.13 -11.76 20.77
CA GLU A 105 3.98 -11.06 22.03
C GLU A 105 5.34 -10.64 22.62
N ASN A 106 6.30 -11.54 22.67
CA ASN A 106 7.65 -11.25 23.17
C ASN A 106 8.37 -10.20 22.32
N VAL A 107 8.31 -10.32 21.00
CA VAL A 107 8.89 -9.33 20.09
C VAL A 107 8.21 -7.96 20.25
N ALA A 108 6.89 -7.92 20.38
CA ALA A 108 6.15 -6.69 20.59
C ALA A 108 6.55 -6.00 21.90
N ILE A 109 6.66 -6.75 23.00
CA ILE A 109 7.11 -6.24 24.30
C ILE A 109 8.53 -5.68 24.18
N THR A 110 9.44 -6.43 23.56
CA THR A 110 10.85 -5.98 23.37
C THR A 110 10.95 -4.73 22.50
N ALA A 111 10.09 -4.62 21.48
CA ALA A 111 10.00 -3.45 20.63
C ALA A 111 9.31 -2.24 21.28
N GLY A 112 8.69 -2.41 22.46
CA GLY A 112 7.89 -1.36 23.10
C GLY A 112 6.61 -1.01 22.34
N LEU A 113 6.03 -1.98 21.62
CA LEU A 113 4.85 -1.82 20.79
C LEU A 113 3.68 -2.66 21.33
N PRO A 114 2.43 -2.25 21.10
CA PRO A 114 1.28 -3.11 21.40
C PRO A 114 1.33 -4.37 20.53
N VAL A 115 0.79 -5.48 21.07
CA VAL A 115 0.70 -6.74 20.35
C VAL A 115 -0.31 -6.58 19.20
N PRO A 116 0.10 -6.80 17.93
CA PRO A 116 -0.81 -6.69 16.78
C PRO A 116 -1.80 -7.87 16.76
N GLU A 117 -2.89 -7.73 16.04
CA GLU A 117 -3.71 -8.89 15.69
C GLU A 117 -2.92 -9.82 14.75
N VAL A 118 -2.84 -11.11 15.10
CA VAL A 118 -2.03 -12.07 14.34
C VAL A 118 -2.93 -12.96 13.48
N TYR A 119 -2.50 -13.13 12.23
CA TYR A 119 -3.22 -13.91 11.24
C TYR A 119 -2.32 -14.93 10.55
N LEU A 120 -2.88 -16.09 10.18
CA LEU A 120 -2.24 -17.09 9.32
C LEU A 120 -2.95 -17.16 7.97
N ILE A 121 -2.17 -17.14 6.91
CA ILE A 121 -2.62 -17.30 5.53
C ILE A 121 -2.40 -18.76 5.14
N PRO A 122 -3.44 -19.48 4.66
CA PRO A 122 -3.33 -20.90 4.32
C PRO A 122 -2.62 -21.09 2.97
N GLU A 123 -1.35 -20.70 2.90
CA GLU A 123 -0.51 -20.80 1.71
C GLU A 123 0.87 -21.37 2.02
N GLU A 124 1.43 -22.11 1.04
CA GLU A 124 2.77 -22.71 1.15
C GLU A 124 3.91 -21.76 0.79
N GLY A 125 3.62 -20.65 0.10
CA GLY A 125 4.58 -19.59 -0.17
C GLY A 125 5.15 -19.02 1.14
N CYS A 126 6.41 -18.57 1.13
CA CYS A 126 7.04 -18.01 2.34
C CYS A 126 6.89 -16.50 2.32
N ASN A 127 5.90 -15.97 3.04
CA ASN A 127 5.69 -14.52 3.13
C ASN A 127 5.17 -14.12 4.51
N ALA A 128 5.49 -12.88 4.92
CA ALA A 128 4.92 -12.21 6.06
C ALA A 128 4.73 -10.73 5.71
N PHE A 129 3.75 -10.09 6.32
CA PHE A 129 3.56 -8.65 6.18
C PHE A 129 2.84 -8.06 7.39
N ALA A 130 3.12 -6.80 7.65
CA ALA A 130 2.36 -5.98 8.57
C ALA A 130 1.41 -5.05 7.81
N ALA A 131 0.25 -4.76 8.41
CA ALA A 131 -0.68 -3.76 7.89
C ALA A 131 -1.33 -3.00 9.05
N GLY A 132 -1.69 -1.75 8.80
CA GLY A 132 -2.33 -0.89 9.79
C GLY A 132 -1.67 0.48 9.89
N VAL A 133 -2.47 1.48 10.28
CA VAL A 133 -2.03 2.89 10.34
C VAL A 133 -1.39 3.22 11.67
N LYS A 134 -1.90 2.63 12.72
CA LYS A 134 -1.43 2.83 14.09
C LYS A 134 -0.95 1.50 14.65
N PRO A 135 0.08 1.50 15.52
CA PRO A 135 0.52 0.28 16.19
C PRO A 135 -0.62 -0.44 16.94
N GLU A 136 -1.57 0.32 17.51
CA GLU A 136 -2.70 -0.21 18.27
C GLU A 136 -3.73 -0.96 17.42
N THR A 137 -3.78 -0.69 16.13
CA THR A 137 -4.69 -1.31 15.16
C THR A 137 -3.95 -2.11 14.08
N ALA A 138 -2.67 -2.35 14.31
CA ALA A 138 -1.85 -3.10 13.37
C ALA A 138 -2.22 -4.58 13.37
N VAL A 139 -2.06 -5.19 12.20
CA VAL A 139 -2.18 -6.62 11.99
C VAL A 139 -0.85 -7.15 11.48
N LEU A 140 -0.50 -8.36 11.88
CA LEU A 140 0.64 -9.12 11.39
C LEU A 140 0.11 -10.40 10.75
N ALA A 141 0.35 -10.60 9.48
CA ALA A 141 -0.04 -11.80 8.75
C ALA A 141 1.19 -12.56 8.27
N MET A 142 1.14 -13.88 8.42
CA MET A 142 2.20 -14.80 8.00
C MET A 142 1.58 -15.97 7.26
N THR A 143 2.25 -16.48 6.24
CA THR A 143 1.84 -17.71 5.57
C THR A 143 2.18 -18.94 6.40
N GLU A 144 1.39 -20.00 6.27
CA GLU A 144 1.76 -21.28 6.88
C GLU A 144 3.10 -21.80 6.39
N GLY A 145 3.44 -21.52 5.11
CA GLY A 145 4.70 -21.91 4.51
C GLY A 145 5.91 -21.30 5.22
N ILE A 146 5.90 -20.01 5.56
CA ILE A 146 7.03 -19.37 6.27
C ILE A 146 7.17 -19.93 7.69
N VAL A 147 6.03 -20.18 8.37
CA VAL A 147 6.02 -20.75 9.73
C VAL A 147 6.58 -22.17 9.75
N LYS A 148 6.27 -22.97 8.72
CA LYS A 148 6.77 -24.36 8.60
C LYS A 148 8.25 -24.43 8.21
N LYS A 149 8.72 -23.45 7.42
CA LYS A 149 10.06 -23.48 6.82
C LYS A 149 11.14 -22.91 7.72
N LEU A 150 10.82 -21.83 8.43
CA LEU A 150 11.81 -21.14 9.26
C LEU A 150 11.96 -21.77 10.63
N THR A 151 13.20 -21.77 11.16
CA THR A 151 13.45 -22.06 12.56
C THR A 151 12.88 -20.95 13.46
N LYS A 152 12.70 -21.22 14.74
CA LYS A 152 12.18 -20.23 15.70
C LYS A 152 12.96 -18.91 15.69
N PRO A 153 14.32 -18.88 15.78
CA PRO A 153 15.07 -17.63 15.73
C PRO A 153 14.92 -16.88 14.39
N GLN A 154 14.87 -17.63 13.27
CA GLN A 154 14.65 -17.04 11.93
C GLN A 154 13.27 -16.38 11.82
N LEU A 155 12.22 -17.07 12.31
CA LEU A 155 10.87 -16.53 12.29
C LEU A 155 10.74 -15.32 13.23
N GLU A 156 11.40 -15.34 14.39
CA GLU A 156 11.47 -14.21 15.31
C GLU A 156 12.13 -12.99 14.68
N GLY A 157 13.20 -13.19 13.90
CA GLY A 157 13.84 -12.15 13.10
C GLY A 157 12.90 -11.51 12.09
N VAL A 158 12.10 -12.32 11.35
CA VAL A 158 11.10 -11.82 10.40
C VAL A 158 9.98 -11.06 11.14
N ILE A 159 9.47 -11.59 12.24
CA ILE A 159 8.46 -10.91 13.06
C ILE A 159 8.98 -9.56 13.56
N ALA A 160 10.23 -9.51 14.03
CA ALA A 160 10.86 -8.28 14.50
C ALA A 160 11.01 -7.24 13.36
N HIS A 161 11.31 -7.69 12.13
CA HIS A 161 11.36 -6.84 10.95
C HIS A 161 9.98 -6.21 10.64
N GLU A 162 8.92 -7.00 10.65
CA GLU A 162 7.56 -6.51 10.45
C GLU A 162 7.13 -5.56 11.59
N MET A 163 7.49 -5.88 12.82
CA MET A 163 7.23 -5.00 13.96
C MET A 163 7.97 -3.67 13.86
N ALA A 164 9.18 -3.64 13.29
CA ALA A 164 9.90 -2.41 13.02
C ALA A 164 9.14 -1.52 12.03
N HIS A 165 8.56 -2.06 10.97
CA HIS A 165 7.72 -1.33 10.03
C HIS A 165 6.46 -0.75 10.69
N ILE A 166 5.81 -1.51 11.59
CA ILE A 166 4.68 -1.02 12.39
C ILE A 166 5.12 0.19 13.24
N GLY A 167 6.22 0.06 13.96
CA GLY A 167 6.76 1.12 14.81
C GLY A 167 7.11 2.39 14.05
N ASN A 168 7.73 2.26 12.87
CA ASN A 168 8.14 3.35 12.00
C ASN A 168 6.98 3.99 11.22
N ARG A 169 5.80 3.38 11.20
CA ARG A 169 4.63 3.77 10.38
C ARG A 169 4.89 3.75 8.87
N ASP A 170 5.83 2.93 8.42
CA ASP A 170 6.15 2.78 7.00
C ASP A 170 4.96 2.22 6.22
N VAL A 171 4.31 1.22 6.79
CA VAL A 171 3.11 0.58 6.24
C VAL A 171 1.97 1.58 6.03
N ALA A 172 1.73 2.44 7.03
CA ALA A 172 0.68 3.46 6.94
C ALA A 172 0.90 4.42 5.76
N LEU A 173 2.13 4.90 5.58
CA LEU A 173 2.48 5.75 4.45
C LEU A 173 2.22 5.06 3.12
N MET A 174 2.68 3.83 2.99
CA MET A 174 2.53 3.03 1.79
C MET A 174 1.07 2.83 1.39
N ILE A 175 0.23 2.47 2.35
CA ILE A 175 -1.18 2.21 2.09
C ILE A 175 -1.91 3.49 1.68
N MET A 176 -1.58 4.65 2.25
CA MET A 176 -2.19 5.91 1.83
C MET A 176 -1.88 6.22 0.36
N ILE A 177 -0.66 5.95 -0.08
CA ILE A 177 -0.24 6.13 -1.47
C ILE A 177 -1.00 5.15 -2.39
N VAL A 178 -1.06 3.87 -2.02
CA VAL A 178 -1.79 2.83 -2.78
C VAL A 178 -3.28 3.14 -2.85
N SER A 179 -3.87 3.64 -1.77
CA SER A 179 -5.27 4.08 -1.74
C SER A 179 -5.54 5.19 -2.76
N GLY A 180 -4.63 6.16 -2.87
CA GLY A 180 -4.72 7.23 -3.87
C GLY A 180 -4.69 6.69 -5.31
N ILE A 181 -3.76 5.77 -5.61
CA ILE A 181 -3.70 5.12 -6.94
C ILE A 181 -4.97 4.33 -7.22
N GLY A 182 -5.47 3.60 -6.23
CA GLY A 182 -6.69 2.84 -6.38
C GLY A 182 -7.89 3.72 -6.76
N VAL A 183 -8.01 4.92 -6.19
CA VAL A 183 -9.05 5.90 -6.59
C VAL A 183 -8.90 6.26 -8.06
N LEU A 184 -7.69 6.60 -8.52
CA LEU A 184 -7.44 6.94 -9.92
C LEU A 184 -7.79 5.79 -10.86
N THR A 185 -7.35 4.58 -10.52
CA THR A 185 -7.61 3.38 -11.32
C THR A 185 -9.10 3.05 -11.35
N LEU A 186 -9.79 3.14 -10.22
CA LEU A 186 -11.24 2.89 -10.13
C LEU A 186 -12.03 3.90 -10.98
N LEU A 187 -11.76 5.19 -10.80
CA LEU A 187 -12.40 6.25 -11.58
C LEU A 187 -12.12 6.09 -13.08
N GLY A 188 -10.87 5.79 -13.46
CA GLY A 188 -10.50 5.53 -14.84
C GLY A 188 -11.29 4.39 -15.46
N ASN A 189 -11.39 3.25 -14.77
CA ASN A 189 -12.15 2.10 -15.23
C ASN A 189 -13.67 2.37 -15.34
N ILE A 190 -14.24 3.09 -14.36
CA ILE A 190 -15.67 3.46 -14.40
C ILE A 190 -15.94 4.35 -15.62
N LEU A 191 -15.12 5.38 -15.84
CA LEU A 191 -15.31 6.32 -16.93
C LEU A 191 -15.19 5.66 -18.31
N ILE A 192 -14.25 4.75 -18.49
CA ILE A 192 -14.12 3.97 -19.74
C ILE A 192 -15.35 3.09 -19.97
N ARG A 193 -15.92 2.48 -18.91
CA ARG A 193 -17.12 1.67 -19.01
C ARG A 193 -18.38 2.49 -19.31
N VAL A 194 -18.48 3.69 -18.75
CA VAL A 194 -19.58 4.63 -19.06
C VAL A 194 -19.58 4.99 -20.54
N ARG A 195 -18.42 5.21 -21.14
CA ARG A 195 -18.29 5.44 -22.59
C ARG A 195 -18.89 4.34 -23.45
N SER A 196 -18.69 3.09 -23.07
CA SER A 196 -19.17 1.94 -23.88
C SER A 196 -20.69 1.90 -24.05
N ARG A 197 -21.43 2.69 -23.25
CA ARG A 197 -22.90 2.80 -23.30
C ARG A 197 -23.40 4.05 -24.03
N GLY A 198 -22.51 5.02 -24.32
CA GLY A 198 -22.84 6.28 -25.02
C GLY A 198 -22.52 6.22 -26.52
N LYS A 199 -23.22 7.02 -27.32
CA LYS A 199 -22.97 7.19 -28.75
C LYS A 199 -22.56 8.64 -29.04
N GLY A 200 -21.66 8.83 -30.04
CA GLY A 200 -21.27 10.17 -30.53
C GLY A 200 -20.27 10.91 -29.63
N LYS A 201 -20.20 12.23 -29.76
CA LYS A 201 -19.22 13.09 -29.05
C LYS A 201 -19.35 13.04 -27.55
N ALA A 202 -20.54 12.82 -26.98
CA ALA A 202 -20.76 12.68 -25.54
C ALA A 202 -20.02 11.50 -24.91
N ALA A 203 -19.69 10.46 -25.70
CA ALA A 203 -18.93 9.31 -25.24
C ALA A 203 -17.41 9.56 -25.18
N THR A 204 -16.93 10.63 -25.79
CA THR A 204 -15.48 10.90 -25.89
C THR A 204 -14.90 11.45 -24.60
N LEU A 205 -15.63 12.31 -23.90
CA LEU A 205 -15.18 12.93 -22.65
C LEU A 205 -14.91 11.90 -21.54
N PRO A 206 -15.83 10.97 -21.21
CA PRO A 206 -15.54 9.94 -20.20
C PRO A 206 -14.34 9.06 -20.58
N LEU A 207 -14.14 8.78 -21.88
CA LEU A 207 -12.98 8.01 -22.33
C LEU A 207 -11.67 8.74 -22.06
N ILE A 208 -11.56 10.00 -22.46
CA ILE A 208 -10.34 10.79 -22.29
C ILE A 208 -10.02 10.92 -20.80
N LEU A 209 -11.02 11.28 -19.98
CA LEU A 209 -10.86 11.34 -18.51
C LEU A 209 -10.42 9.99 -17.94
N GLY A 210 -11.03 8.90 -18.37
CA GLY A 210 -10.69 7.56 -17.93
C GLY A 210 -9.24 7.17 -18.26
N LEU A 211 -8.79 7.45 -19.49
CA LEU A 211 -7.42 7.21 -19.93
C LEU A 211 -6.41 8.08 -19.17
N VAL A 212 -6.75 9.35 -18.92
CA VAL A 212 -5.92 10.26 -18.12
C VAL A 212 -5.74 9.73 -16.71
N PHE A 213 -6.81 9.28 -16.05
CA PHE A 213 -6.72 8.73 -14.70
C PHE A 213 -5.88 7.45 -14.65
N LEU A 214 -6.06 6.55 -15.63
CA LEU A 214 -5.22 5.34 -15.71
C LEU A 214 -3.75 5.68 -15.95
N PHE A 215 -3.47 6.66 -16.81
CA PHE A 215 -2.11 7.12 -17.06
C PHE A 215 -1.44 7.69 -15.80
N TYR A 216 -2.14 8.55 -15.05
CA TYR A 216 -1.61 9.07 -13.79
C TYR A 216 -1.45 7.97 -12.74
N GLY A 217 -2.38 7.01 -12.66
CA GLY A 217 -2.23 5.83 -11.81
C GLY A 217 -0.97 5.05 -12.16
N LEU A 218 -0.70 4.85 -13.44
CA LEU A 218 0.50 4.18 -13.95
C LEU A 218 1.78 4.96 -13.66
N LEU A 219 1.77 6.29 -13.77
CA LEU A 219 2.92 7.14 -13.45
C LEU A 219 3.23 7.18 -11.96
N LEU A 220 2.20 7.13 -11.10
CA LEU A 220 2.39 7.16 -9.66
C LEU A 220 2.96 5.84 -9.11
N ALA A 221 2.70 4.72 -9.74
CA ALA A 221 3.21 3.42 -9.32
C ALA A 221 4.77 3.35 -9.20
N PRO A 222 5.58 3.85 -10.16
CA PRO A 222 7.03 3.92 -10.01
C PRO A 222 7.48 4.90 -8.91
N ILE A 223 6.76 6.00 -8.71
CA ILE A 223 7.06 6.98 -7.66
C ILE A 223 6.92 6.34 -6.28
N ILE A 224 5.93 5.46 -6.12
CA ILE A 224 5.76 4.68 -4.89
C ILE A 224 6.95 3.76 -4.66
N ARG A 225 7.39 3.04 -5.69
CA ARG A 225 8.60 2.18 -5.57
C ARG A 225 9.81 2.98 -5.12
N MET A 226 9.95 4.24 -5.55
CA MET A 226 11.03 5.11 -5.12
C MET A 226 10.84 5.62 -3.67
N MET A 227 9.59 5.79 -3.22
CA MET A 227 9.27 6.24 -1.85
C MET A 227 9.44 5.13 -0.81
N LEU A 228 9.23 3.87 -1.18
CA LEU A 228 9.65 2.68 -0.43
C LEU A 228 11.16 2.59 -0.53
N SER A 229 11.81 3.41 0.24
CA SER A 229 13.24 3.62 0.13
C SER A 229 13.96 2.39 0.66
N ARG A 230 14.94 1.91 -0.12
CA ARG A 230 15.94 0.92 0.33
C ARG A 230 16.44 1.20 1.74
N ARG A 231 16.43 2.46 2.14
CA ARG A 231 16.80 2.92 3.47
C ARG A 231 15.83 2.46 4.56
N GLN A 232 14.52 2.38 4.28
CA GLN A 232 13.52 1.92 5.25
C GLN A 232 13.72 0.43 5.54
N GLU A 233 14.02 -0.38 4.51
CA GLU A 233 14.33 -1.79 4.65
C GLU A 233 15.58 -2.02 5.51
N TYR A 234 16.68 -1.33 5.21
CA TYR A 234 17.89 -1.42 6.03
C TYR A 234 17.66 -0.95 7.48
N GLN A 235 16.78 0.02 7.68
CA GLN A 235 16.41 0.46 9.03
C GLN A 235 15.54 -0.57 9.75
N ALA A 236 14.61 -1.21 9.06
CA ALA A 236 13.82 -2.29 9.63
C ALA A 236 14.69 -3.50 9.97
N ASP A 237 15.64 -3.86 9.10
CA ASP A 237 16.64 -4.91 9.37
C ASP A 237 17.49 -4.59 10.60
N ALA A 238 18.02 -3.37 10.69
CA ALA A 238 18.81 -2.94 11.83
C ALA A 238 18.00 -2.90 13.13
N THR A 239 16.73 -2.46 13.05
CA THR A 239 15.82 -2.44 14.20
C THR A 239 15.47 -3.86 14.64
N ALA A 240 15.21 -4.77 13.69
CA ALA A 240 14.97 -6.17 13.97
C ALA A 240 16.18 -6.84 14.66
N ALA A 241 17.39 -6.56 14.16
CA ALA A 241 18.64 -7.03 14.76
C ALA A 241 18.82 -6.50 16.20
N LEU A 242 18.43 -5.28 16.48
CA LEU A 242 18.45 -4.70 17.84
C LEU A 242 17.40 -5.36 18.75
N ILE A 243 16.19 -5.61 18.26
CA ILE A 243 15.11 -6.24 19.02
C ILE A 243 15.49 -7.67 19.39
N THR A 244 15.95 -8.46 18.43
CA THR A 244 16.27 -9.88 18.62
C THR A 244 17.67 -10.11 19.20
N ARG A 245 18.57 -9.14 19.04
CA ARG A 245 20.02 -9.26 19.28
C ARG A 245 20.68 -10.39 18.47
N ASP A 246 20.06 -10.77 17.37
CA ASP A 246 20.49 -11.86 16.48
C ASP A 246 20.30 -11.50 15.01
N PRO A 247 21.22 -10.67 14.43
CA PRO A 247 21.16 -10.32 13.03
C PRO A 247 21.41 -11.51 12.08
N GLU A 248 22.15 -12.55 12.53
CA GLU A 248 22.42 -13.72 11.70
C GLU A 248 21.16 -14.55 11.44
N SER A 249 20.31 -14.74 12.43
CA SER A 249 19.04 -15.47 12.23
C SER A 249 18.13 -14.78 11.21
N LEU A 250 18.08 -13.44 11.19
CA LEU A 250 17.35 -12.70 10.15
C LEU A 250 18.03 -12.86 8.77
N ALA A 251 19.36 -12.81 8.70
CA ALA A 251 20.09 -13.03 7.45
C ALA A 251 19.80 -14.43 6.88
N GLN A 252 19.84 -15.46 7.72
CA GLN A 252 19.50 -16.84 7.33
C GLN A 252 18.04 -16.99 6.92
N ALA A 253 17.09 -16.27 7.59
CA ALA A 253 15.70 -16.25 7.18
C ALA A 253 15.56 -15.70 5.76
N LEU A 254 16.22 -14.59 5.45
CA LEU A 254 16.21 -13.99 4.11
C LEU A 254 16.80 -14.95 3.05
N GLU A 255 17.89 -15.66 3.36
CA GLU A 255 18.43 -16.71 2.49
C GLU A 255 17.41 -17.83 2.26
N ALA A 256 16.78 -18.30 3.31
CA ALA A 256 15.82 -19.40 3.23
C ALA A 256 14.57 -19.06 2.40
N ILE A 257 14.09 -17.81 2.44
CA ILE A 257 12.87 -17.40 1.71
C ILE A 257 13.17 -16.86 0.30
N SER A 258 14.45 -16.63 -0.05
CA SER A 258 14.80 -16.13 -1.37
C SER A 258 14.26 -17.04 -2.48
N GLY A 259 13.58 -16.44 -3.48
CA GLY A 259 13.01 -17.16 -4.62
C GLY A 259 11.64 -17.83 -4.40
N ARG A 260 11.01 -17.69 -3.23
CA ARG A 260 9.70 -18.32 -2.89
C ARG A 260 8.68 -17.36 -2.24
N SER A 261 8.79 -16.06 -2.50
CA SER A 261 8.01 -15.03 -1.81
C SER A 261 6.62 -14.74 -2.40
N GLN A 262 6.19 -15.47 -3.45
CA GLN A 262 4.89 -15.19 -4.10
C GLN A 262 3.71 -15.74 -3.30
N ILE A 263 2.70 -14.89 -3.06
CA ILE A 263 1.40 -15.28 -2.50
C ILE A 263 0.46 -15.55 -3.67
N LYS A 264 0.09 -16.83 -3.89
CA LYS A 264 -0.78 -17.26 -5.00
C LYS A 264 -2.18 -16.66 -4.96
N ALA A 265 -2.70 -16.31 -3.77
CA ALA A 265 -3.99 -15.63 -3.63
C ALA A 265 -4.06 -14.35 -4.46
N PHE A 266 -2.93 -13.77 -4.81
CA PHE A 266 -2.84 -12.58 -5.64
C PHE A 266 -2.70 -12.89 -7.15
N GLU A 267 -2.32 -14.11 -7.53
CA GLU A 267 -2.08 -14.47 -8.96
C GLU A 267 -3.37 -14.75 -9.77
N GLY A 268 -4.46 -15.16 -9.13
CA GLY A 268 -5.67 -15.65 -9.83
C GLY A 268 -6.80 -14.64 -10.04
N GLN A 269 -6.69 -13.41 -9.56
CA GLN A 269 -7.82 -12.46 -9.52
C GLN A 269 -7.76 -11.37 -10.62
N SER A 270 -7.39 -11.72 -11.85
CA SER A 270 -7.22 -10.76 -12.94
C SER A 270 -8.48 -9.94 -13.30
N ALA A 271 -9.68 -10.46 -13.08
CA ALA A 271 -10.93 -9.74 -13.33
C ALA A 271 -11.43 -8.92 -12.12
N ALA A 272 -11.25 -9.43 -10.89
CA ALA A 272 -11.54 -8.69 -9.66
C ALA A 272 -10.40 -7.72 -9.30
N SER A 273 -9.16 -8.04 -9.68
CA SER A 273 -7.98 -7.21 -9.45
C SER A 273 -7.98 -5.92 -10.26
N SER A 274 -8.67 -5.87 -11.40
CA SER A 274 -8.87 -4.61 -12.13
C SER A 274 -9.90 -3.67 -11.47
N MET A 275 -10.70 -4.17 -10.53
CA MET A 275 -11.64 -3.39 -9.72
C MET A 275 -11.13 -3.10 -8.30
N CYS A 276 -10.15 -3.83 -7.82
CA CYS A 276 -9.58 -3.73 -6.48
C CYS A 276 -8.09 -3.35 -6.56
N PHE A 277 -7.58 -2.77 -5.51
CA PHE A 277 -6.20 -2.36 -5.25
C PHE A 277 -5.09 -3.40 -5.53
N LEU A 278 -5.44 -4.61 -5.91
CA LEU A 278 -4.59 -5.80 -5.97
C LEU A 278 -3.36 -5.72 -6.86
N PRO A 279 -3.38 -5.18 -8.10
CA PRO A 279 -2.17 -5.14 -8.92
C PRO A 279 -1.08 -4.27 -8.32
N ALA A 280 -1.47 -3.22 -7.58
CA ALA A 280 -0.51 -2.37 -6.89
C ALA A 280 0.02 -3.04 -5.61
N ILE A 281 -0.80 -3.83 -4.92
CA ILE A 281 -0.42 -4.52 -3.68
C ILE A 281 0.49 -5.72 -3.96
N THR A 282 0.25 -6.51 -5.01
CA THR A 282 1.10 -7.67 -5.34
C THR A 282 2.55 -7.27 -5.62
N HIS A 283 2.75 -6.11 -6.28
CA HIS A 283 4.08 -5.56 -6.51
C HIS A 283 4.67 -4.80 -5.31
N LEU A 284 3.87 -4.51 -4.28
CA LEU A 284 4.32 -3.88 -3.05
C LEU A 284 5.23 -4.79 -2.22
N PHE A 285 4.95 -6.09 -2.23
CA PHE A 285 5.73 -7.08 -1.49
C PHE A 285 7.00 -7.51 -2.25
N ASP A 286 7.12 -7.20 -3.55
CA ASP A 286 8.31 -7.47 -4.38
C ASP A 286 9.34 -6.33 -4.36
N THR A 287 9.14 -5.27 -3.58
CA THR A 287 9.95 -4.02 -3.64
C THR A 287 11.14 -4.00 -2.70
N HIS A 288 11.48 -5.09 -2.05
CA HIS A 288 12.65 -5.15 -1.18
C HIS A 288 13.97 -4.97 -1.99
N PRO A 289 14.99 -4.32 -1.39
CA PRO A 289 16.32 -4.29 -1.97
C PRO A 289 16.84 -5.70 -2.26
N PRO A 290 17.83 -5.84 -3.17
CA PRO A 290 18.45 -7.15 -3.40
C PRO A 290 18.78 -7.83 -2.07
N ILE A 291 18.27 -9.04 -1.88
CA ILE A 291 18.37 -9.80 -0.62
C ILE A 291 19.84 -9.96 -0.21
N GLU A 292 20.73 -10.16 -1.18
CA GLU A 292 22.17 -10.32 -0.94
C GLU A 292 22.77 -9.10 -0.22
N LYS A 293 22.32 -7.89 -0.57
CA LYS A 293 22.80 -6.66 0.08
C LYS A 293 22.27 -6.51 1.50
N ARG A 294 21.04 -6.94 1.76
CA ARG A 294 20.46 -6.96 3.11
C ARG A 294 21.21 -7.96 4.00
N ILE A 295 21.44 -9.17 3.49
CA ILE A 295 22.21 -10.22 4.19
C ILE A 295 23.62 -9.73 4.52
N ALA A 296 24.31 -9.13 3.54
CA ALA A 296 25.65 -8.59 3.76
C ALA A 296 25.67 -7.47 4.84
N ALA A 297 24.65 -6.60 4.85
CA ALA A 297 24.52 -5.54 5.85
C ALA A 297 24.27 -6.12 7.25
N LEU A 298 23.36 -7.10 7.40
CA LEU A 298 23.09 -7.78 8.68
C LEU A 298 24.34 -8.47 9.24
N ARG A 299 25.07 -9.23 8.41
CA ARG A 299 26.32 -9.87 8.82
C ARG A 299 27.44 -8.87 9.13
N GLY A 300 27.40 -7.69 8.51
CA GLY A 300 28.29 -6.58 8.85
C GLY A 300 28.10 -6.00 10.25
N MET A 301 26.92 -6.20 10.86
CA MET A 301 26.63 -5.75 12.23
C MET A 301 27.22 -6.65 13.32
N LEU A 302 27.72 -7.84 12.96
CA LEU A 302 28.37 -8.78 13.87
C LEU A 302 29.86 -8.50 14.08
N ARG A 303 30.42 -7.53 13.36
CA ARG A 303 31.83 -7.10 13.43
C ARG A 303 31.98 -5.82 14.24
#